data_5315038dc14fa7d314cbf6a926aa18b3
#
_entry.id   5315038dc14fa7d314cbf6a926aa18b3
#
_cell.length_a   1.000
_cell.length_b   1.000
_cell.length_c   1.000
_cell.angle_alpha   90.00
_cell.angle_beta   90.00
_cell.angle_gamma   90.00
#
_symmetry.space_group_name_H-M   'P 1'
#
loop_
_entity.id
_entity.type
_entity.pdbx_description
1 polymer ?
#
loop_
_entity_poly.entity_id
_entity_poly.type
_entity_poly.pdbx_seq_one_letter_code
_entity_poly.pdbx_strand_id
1 'polypeptide(L)' 'MRVKVQLYVAGQVFNEEVRAVDYKEAKEVALARNPNARVISVTAVF' A
#
# COMPACT_ATOMS: atom_id res chain seq x y z
N MET A 1 4.24 9.93 8.03
CA MET A 1 4.95 8.68 8.37
C MET A 1 5.13 7.82 7.15
N ARG A 2 6.09 6.92 7.19
CA ARG A 2 6.27 5.97 6.10
C ARG A 2 5.45 4.71 6.38
N VAL A 3 4.75 4.22 5.36
CA VAL A 3 3.90 3.04 5.49
C VAL A 3 4.20 2.11 4.32
N LYS A 4 4.43 0.84 4.64
CA LYS A 4 4.60 -0.21 3.65
C LYS A 4 3.25 -0.86 3.41
N VAL A 5 2.78 -0.80 2.16
CA VAL A 5 1.50 -1.41 1.76
C VAL A 5 1.83 -2.60 0.88
N GLN A 6 1.39 -3.78 1.30
CA GLN A 6 1.56 -4.99 0.53
C GLN A 6 0.34 -5.18 -0.37
N LEU A 7 0.60 -5.33 -1.67
CA LEU A 7 -0.43 -5.38 -2.69
C LEU A 7 -0.35 -6.68 -3.47
N TYR A 8 -1.52 -7.12 -3.94
CA TYR A 8 -1.65 -8.27 -4.83
C TYR A 8 -2.21 -7.79 -6.17
N VAL A 9 -1.48 -8.04 -7.24
CA VAL A 9 -1.89 -7.68 -8.61
C VAL A 9 -1.55 -8.82 -9.54
N ALA A 10 -2.55 -9.32 -10.27
CA ALA A 10 -2.35 -10.31 -11.34
C ALA A 10 -1.52 -11.52 -10.90
N GLY A 11 -1.79 -12.03 -9.71
CA GLY A 11 -1.09 -13.21 -9.18
C GLY A 11 0.25 -12.92 -8.54
N GLN A 12 0.65 -11.66 -8.44
CA GLN A 12 1.93 -11.28 -7.84
C GLN A 12 1.73 -10.39 -6.62
N VAL A 13 2.58 -10.59 -5.63
CA VAL A 13 2.60 -9.80 -4.40
C VAL A 13 3.81 -8.88 -4.44
N PHE A 14 3.60 -7.60 -4.15
CA PHE A 14 4.69 -6.65 -4.04
C PHE A 14 4.37 -5.59 -2.99
N ASN A 15 5.39 -4.83 -2.60
CA ASN A 15 5.25 -3.80 -1.57
C ASN A 15 5.40 -2.43 -2.20
N GLU A 16 4.53 -1.49 -1.75
CA GLU A 16 4.65 -0.08 -2.04
C GLU A 16 4.95 0.64 -0.75
N GLU A 17 6.01 1.45 -0.72
CA GLU A 17 6.27 2.30 0.41
C GLU A 17 5.76 3.69 0.11
N VAL A 18 4.85 4.19 0.94
CA VAL A 18 4.22 5.49 0.73
C VAL A 18 4.37 6.34 1.99
N ARG A 19 4.40 7.65 1.80
CA ARG A 19 4.33 8.59 2.92
C ARG A 19 2.89 9.04 3.07
N ALA A 20 2.38 8.91 4.29
CA ALA A 20 0.99 9.20 4.56
C ALA A 20 0.85 9.63 6.02
N VAL A 21 -0.27 10.27 6.34
CA VAL A 21 -0.57 10.70 7.72
C VAL A 21 -1.15 9.55 8.54
N ASP A 22 -1.76 8.56 7.89
CA ASP A 22 -2.32 7.38 8.56
C ASP A 22 -2.40 6.21 7.58
N TYR A 23 -2.85 5.05 8.09
CA TYR A 23 -2.96 3.84 7.28
C TYR A 23 -4.00 3.97 6.18
N LYS A 24 -5.10 4.66 6.45
CA LYS A 24 -6.16 4.83 5.46
C LYS A 24 -5.63 5.60 4.25
N GLU A 25 -4.95 6.70 4.48
CA GLU A 25 -4.35 7.47 3.38
C GLU A 25 -3.31 6.65 2.63
N ALA A 26 -2.50 5.86 3.34
CA ALA A 26 -1.50 5.01 2.71
C ALA A 26 -2.14 4.03 1.74
N LYS A 27 -3.24 3.38 2.14
CA LYS A 27 -3.98 2.47 1.27
C LYS A 27 -4.53 3.20 0.04
N GLU A 28 -5.10 4.37 0.25
CA GLU A 28 -5.67 5.16 -0.84
C GLU A 28 -4.59 5.54 -1.87
N VAL A 29 -3.43 5.98 -1.40
CA VAL A 29 -2.31 6.33 -2.28
C VAL A 29 -1.83 5.11 -3.06
N ALA A 30 -1.63 3.99 -2.38
CA ALA A 30 -1.16 2.77 -3.03
C ALA A 30 -2.16 2.27 -4.08
N LEU A 31 -3.45 2.32 -3.79
CA LEU A 31 -4.48 1.89 -4.73
C LEU A 31 -4.63 2.87 -5.90
N ALA A 32 -4.41 4.16 -5.67
CA ALA A 32 -4.43 5.15 -6.76
C ALA A 32 -3.33 4.88 -7.77
N ARG A 33 -2.16 4.41 -7.30
CA ARG A 33 -1.05 4.03 -8.18
C ARG A 33 -1.25 2.68 -8.84
N ASN A 34 -2.04 1.81 -8.22
CA ASN A 34 -2.25 0.42 -8.66
C ASN A 34 -3.75 0.10 -8.62
N PRO A 35 -4.53 0.66 -9.57
CA PRO A 35 -6.00 0.58 -9.46
C PRO A 35 -6.58 -0.83 -9.53
N ASN A 36 -5.82 -1.80 -10.04
CA ASN A 36 -6.28 -3.20 -10.10
C ASN A 36 -5.75 -4.04 -8.95
N ALA A 37 -5.11 -3.41 -7.97
CA ALA A 37 -4.50 -4.12 -6.86
C ALA A 37 -5.48 -4.36 -5.71
N ARG A 38 -5.15 -5.36 -4.90
CA ARG A 38 -5.81 -5.59 -3.61
C ARG A 38 -4.80 -5.36 -2.51
N VAL A 39 -5.22 -4.71 -1.43
CA VAL A 39 -4.36 -4.51 -0.26
C VAL A 39 -4.38 -5.77 0.59
N ILE A 40 -3.20 -6.33 0.84
CA ILE A 40 -3.04 -7.50 1.70
C ILE A 40 -2.74 -7.07 3.12
N SER A 41 -1.80 -6.15 3.30
CA SER A 41 -1.42 -5.68 4.63
C SER A 41 -0.87 -4.26 4.56
N VAL A 42 -0.91 -3.57 5.69
CA VAL A 42 -0.40 -2.21 5.83
C VAL A 42 0.41 -2.16 7.11
N THR A 43 1.67 -1.75 7.01
CA THR A 43 2.59 -1.74 8.15
C THR A 43 3.34 -0.42 8.20
N ALA A 44 3.37 0.20 9.37
CA ALA A 44 4.18 1.39 9.57
C ALA A 44 5.67 1.03 9.55
N VAL A 45 6.48 1.88 8.94
CA VAL A 45 7.93 1.72 8.85
C VAL A 45 8.57 2.76 9.74
N PHE A 46 9.32 2.32 10.73
CA PHE A 46 9.98 3.20 11.68
C PHE A 46 11.47 3.30 11.40
#